data_0a446886d78856df37c12ec766b5e073
#
_entry.id   0a446886d78856df37c12ec766b5e073
#
_cell.length_a   1.000
_cell.length_b   1.000
_cell.length_c   1.000
_cell.angle_alpha   90.00
_cell.angle_beta   90.00
_cell.angle_gamma   90.00
#
_symmetry.space_group_name_H-M   'P 1'
#
loop_
_entity.id
_entity.type
_entity.pdbx_description
1 polymer ?
#
loop_
_entity_poly.entity_id
_entity_poly.type
_entity_poly.pdbx_seq_one_letter_code
_entity_poly.pdbx_strand_id
1 'polypeptide(L)'
;MSRYTFTSESVTEGHPDKMADQISDAILDAILAEDPVGRVACETLLTTGLAIVAGEITTEAYVDIPKIVRETICHIGYDRESFGFDGNTCGVMVSIDEQSPDIAQGVDTAYETRTGTSGEDLLNNQGAGDQGMMFGYACDETEDLMPLPIWLAHRLSHRLAEVRKAGILPYLRPDGKTQVTFDYEDGRPVRLKTVLISTQHQPGLDAETLIKPDLIEHVIQPLVPAAFADDDPEILVNPTGTFELGGPHADTGLTGRKIIVDTYGGMARHGGGAFSGKDPSKVDRSAAYAARWVAKHVVASSAATRCEVQVAYAIGVARPVSLLVETFGTETVDPEKITAAVGEVFDLRPAAIVRDLDLRRPIYRRTAAYGHFGRSDKDFTWEHTTRLDAFRSALGL
;
A
#
# COMPACT_ATOMS: atom_id res chain seq x y z
N MET A 1 -21.89 -23.73 -9.20
CA MET A 1 -20.43 -23.52 -9.31
C MET A 1 -20.19 -22.26 -10.14
N SER A 2 -19.74 -21.19 -9.50
CA SER A 2 -19.32 -19.99 -10.24
C SER A 2 -17.86 -20.16 -10.66
N ARG A 3 -17.59 -20.03 -11.97
CA ARG A 3 -16.23 -20.03 -12.50
C ARG A 3 -15.92 -18.68 -13.10
N TYR A 4 -14.75 -18.13 -12.77
CA TYR A 4 -14.28 -16.87 -13.32
C TYR A 4 -12.75 -16.81 -13.28
N THR A 5 -12.20 -15.89 -14.02
CA THR A 5 -10.76 -15.61 -14.03
C THR A 5 -10.54 -14.27 -13.35
N PHE A 6 -9.53 -14.18 -12.46
CA PHE A 6 -9.19 -12.93 -11.78
C PHE A 6 -7.70 -12.61 -11.94
N THR A 7 -7.41 -11.33 -12.14
CA THR A 7 -6.07 -10.84 -12.42
C THR A 7 -5.73 -9.69 -11.47
N SER A 8 -4.52 -9.72 -10.92
CA SER A 8 -3.92 -8.59 -10.21
C SER A 8 -2.55 -8.26 -10.78
N GLU A 9 -2.13 -7.01 -10.62
CA GLU A 9 -0.82 -6.55 -11.04
C GLU A 9 -0.06 -5.90 -9.89
N SER A 10 1.26 -5.88 -10.00
CA SER A 10 2.15 -5.12 -9.14
C SER A 10 3.28 -4.51 -9.97
N VAL A 11 4.03 -3.61 -9.35
CA VAL A 11 5.17 -2.93 -9.98
C VAL A 11 6.37 -2.93 -9.05
N THR A 12 7.56 -2.81 -9.63
CA THR A 12 8.79 -2.69 -8.86
C THR A 12 8.93 -1.31 -8.20
N GLU A 13 9.87 -1.19 -7.26
CA GLU A 13 10.24 0.09 -6.65
C GLU A 13 10.73 1.14 -7.65
N GLY A 14 11.20 0.72 -8.83
CA GLY A 14 11.71 1.60 -9.89
C GLY A 14 10.65 2.04 -10.92
N HIS A 15 9.40 1.61 -10.76
CA HIS A 15 8.30 2.17 -11.55
C HIS A 15 8.10 3.66 -11.20
N PRO A 16 7.90 4.56 -12.17
CA PRO A 16 7.84 6.00 -11.91
C PRO A 16 6.87 6.43 -10.82
N ASP A 17 5.64 5.90 -10.80
CA ASP A 17 4.67 6.20 -9.76
C ASP A 17 5.14 5.71 -8.38
N LYS A 18 5.78 4.52 -8.30
CA LYS A 18 6.29 4.01 -7.02
C LYS A 18 7.56 4.70 -6.56
N MET A 19 8.35 5.26 -7.47
CA MET A 19 9.43 6.17 -7.11
C MET A 19 8.87 7.45 -6.46
N ALA A 20 7.79 8.02 -7.02
CA ALA A 20 7.13 9.19 -6.48
C ALA A 20 6.56 8.91 -5.07
N ASP A 21 5.90 7.77 -4.87
CA ASP A 21 5.40 7.32 -3.57
C ASP A 21 6.52 7.18 -2.54
N GLN A 22 7.64 6.55 -2.91
CA GLN A 22 8.79 6.37 -2.01
C GLN A 22 9.46 7.69 -1.63
N ILE A 23 9.53 8.64 -2.54
CA ILE A 23 10.07 9.99 -2.26
C ILE A 23 9.16 10.72 -1.27
N SER A 24 7.85 10.74 -1.52
CA SER A 24 6.88 11.39 -0.66
C SER A 24 6.88 10.80 0.76
N ASP A 25 6.94 9.47 0.87
CA ASP A 25 7.03 8.79 2.18
C ASP A 25 8.42 8.91 2.84
N ALA A 26 9.51 9.05 2.08
CA ALA A 26 10.82 9.33 2.66
C ALA A 26 10.89 10.73 3.28
N ILE A 27 10.23 11.71 2.68
CA ILE A 27 10.10 13.06 3.25
C ILE A 27 9.24 13.02 4.52
N LEU A 28 8.11 12.30 4.49
CA LEU A 28 7.26 12.08 5.65
C LEU A 28 8.05 11.44 6.81
N ASP A 29 8.79 10.36 6.55
CA ASP A 29 9.58 9.67 7.57
C ASP A 29 10.66 10.57 8.17
N ALA A 30 11.33 11.39 7.35
CA ALA A 30 12.34 12.33 7.84
C ALA A 30 11.73 13.37 8.78
N ILE A 31 10.52 13.85 8.49
CA ILE A 31 9.80 14.79 9.35
C ILE A 31 9.39 14.11 10.65
N LEU A 32 8.71 12.93 10.58
CA LEU A 32 8.22 12.23 11.76
C LEU A 32 9.35 11.77 12.70
N ALA A 33 10.56 11.57 12.20
CA ALA A 33 11.72 11.23 13.02
C ALA A 33 12.11 12.37 13.97
N GLU A 34 11.91 13.64 13.61
CA GLU A 34 12.24 14.81 14.38
C GLU A 34 11.00 15.44 15.04
N ASP A 35 9.85 15.40 14.34
CA ASP A 35 8.57 15.97 14.78
C ASP A 35 7.43 14.94 14.57
N PRO A 36 7.16 14.07 15.57
CA PRO A 36 6.11 13.03 15.46
C PRO A 36 4.68 13.58 15.33
N VAL A 37 4.47 14.88 15.51
CA VAL A 37 3.16 15.54 15.36
C VAL A 37 3.07 16.41 14.12
N GLY A 38 4.13 16.46 13.32
CA GLY A 38 4.17 17.19 12.05
C GLY A 38 3.02 16.82 11.13
N ARG A 39 2.49 17.82 10.43
CA ARG A 39 1.42 17.65 9.43
C ARG A 39 2.02 17.65 8.04
N VAL A 40 1.79 16.58 7.30
CA VAL A 40 2.39 16.37 6.00
C VAL A 40 1.34 15.90 5.00
N ALA A 41 1.26 16.63 3.89
CA ALA A 41 0.59 16.23 2.67
C ALA A 41 1.58 16.54 1.53
N CYS A 42 2.39 15.56 1.14
CA CYS A 42 3.50 15.74 0.22
C CYS A 42 3.32 14.87 -1.02
N GLU A 43 3.31 15.49 -2.17
CA GLU A 43 3.17 14.84 -3.47
C GLU A 43 4.42 15.05 -4.30
N THR A 44 4.76 14.05 -5.10
CA THR A 44 5.93 14.06 -5.98
C THR A 44 5.51 13.77 -7.41
N LEU A 45 6.03 14.56 -8.35
CA LEU A 45 5.97 14.29 -9.77
C LEU A 45 7.39 14.01 -10.28
N LEU A 46 7.54 12.96 -11.07
CA LEU A 46 8.78 12.60 -11.73
C LEU A 46 8.59 12.59 -13.26
N THR A 47 9.50 13.20 -13.98
CA THR A 47 9.56 13.13 -15.44
C THR A 47 11.02 13.17 -15.90
N THR A 48 11.31 13.15 -17.19
CA THR A 48 12.67 13.11 -17.71
C THR A 48 13.56 14.19 -17.09
N GLY A 49 14.56 13.76 -16.32
CA GLY A 49 15.56 14.63 -15.69
C GLY A 49 15.08 15.55 -14.57
N LEU A 50 13.82 15.42 -14.11
CA LEU A 50 13.22 16.34 -13.14
C LEU A 50 12.36 15.60 -12.09
N ALA A 51 12.52 16.00 -10.83
CA ALA A 51 11.62 15.70 -9.72
C ALA A 51 11.01 17.00 -9.18
N ILE A 52 9.69 17.03 -9.02
CA ILE A 52 8.96 18.15 -8.42
C ILE A 52 8.28 17.62 -7.17
N VAL A 53 8.52 18.26 -6.03
CA VAL A 53 7.89 17.99 -4.75
C VAL A 53 7.00 19.18 -4.40
N ALA A 54 5.71 18.90 -4.18
CA ALA A 54 4.73 19.93 -3.85
C ALA A 54 3.81 19.46 -2.74
N GLY A 55 3.11 20.38 -2.09
CA GLY A 55 2.13 20.07 -1.05
C GLY A 55 2.19 21.00 0.14
N GLU A 56 1.59 20.56 1.24
CA GLU A 56 1.50 21.35 2.49
C GLU A 56 2.18 20.59 3.63
N ILE A 57 3.11 21.28 4.29
CA ILE A 57 3.85 20.76 5.45
C ILE A 57 3.87 21.80 6.56
N THR A 58 3.37 21.40 7.73
CA THR A 58 3.49 22.21 8.96
C THR A 58 4.27 21.39 9.97
N THR A 59 5.49 21.82 10.29
CA THR A 59 6.41 21.11 11.19
C THR A 59 7.43 22.09 11.79
N GLU A 60 8.00 21.72 12.93
CA GLU A 60 9.18 22.39 13.50
C GLU A 60 10.52 21.76 13.04
N ALA A 61 10.45 20.59 12.36
CA ALA A 61 11.62 19.90 11.83
C ALA A 61 12.20 20.61 10.60
N TYR A 62 13.53 20.57 10.45
CA TYR A 62 14.19 20.95 9.21
C TYR A 62 14.65 19.73 8.44
N VAL A 63 14.16 19.54 7.22
CA VAL A 63 14.55 18.43 6.34
C VAL A 63 15.10 18.94 5.00
N ASP A 64 16.21 18.38 4.56
CA ASP A 64 16.80 18.66 3.24
C ASP A 64 16.07 17.83 2.17
N ILE A 65 14.92 18.34 1.71
CA ILE A 65 14.08 17.67 0.72
C ILE A 65 14.87 17.30 -0.55
N PRO A 66 15.66 18.18 -1.18
CA PRO A 66 16.46 17.84 -2.36
C PRO A 66 17.41 16.66 -2.12
N LYS A 67 18.03 16.58 -0.96
CA LYS A 67 18.91 15.48 -0.59
C LYS A 67 18.14 14.16 -0.46
N ILE A 68 17.00 14.16 0.24
CA ILE A 68 16.13 13.00 0.41
C ILE A 68 15.66 12.45 -0.94
N VAL A 69 15.23 13.34 -1.86
CA VAL A 69 14.83 12.99 -3.21
C VAL A 69 15.95 12.24 -3.93
N ARG A 70 17.16 12.81 -3.96
CA ARG A 70 18.32 12.22 -4.65
C ARG A 70 18.72 10.87 -4.07
N GLU A 71 18.83 10.79 -2.74
CA GLU A 71 19.18 9.56 -2.04
C GLU A 71 18.14 8.46 -2.27
N THR A 72 16.86 8.80 -2.33
CA THR A 72 15.79 7.84 -2.61
C THR A 72 15.89 7.30 -4.04
N ILE A 73 16.08 8.17 -5.04
CA ILE A 73 16.24 7.80 -6.45
C ILE A 73 17.46 6.89 -6.63
N CYS A 74 18.62 7.27 -6.05
CA CYS A 74 19.84 6.46 -6.12
C CYS A 74 19.69 5.11 -5.42
N HIS A 75 19.02 5.05 -4.25
CA HIS A 75 18.76 3.81 -3.52
C HIS A 75 17.90 2.82 -4.34
N ILE A 76 16.94 3.31 -5.09
CA ILE A 76 16.12 2.50 -6.01
C ILE A 76 16.99 1.91 -7.12
N GLY A 77 18.05 2.60 -7.54
CA GLY A 77 19.01 2.14 -8.54
C GLY A 77 19.08 3.01 -9.79
N TYR A 78 18.48 4.20 -9.79
CA TYR A 78 18.70 5.22 -10.82
C TYR A 78 19.85 6.13 -10.40
N ASP A 79 21.07 5.62 -10.52
CA ASP A 79 22.32 6.23 -10.06
C ASP A 79 23.24 6.66 -11.22
N ARG A 80 22.76 6.54 -12.46
CA ARG A 80 23.53 6.83 -13.68
C ARG A 80 22.64 7.16 -14.87
N GLU A 81 23.09 8.07 -15.71
CA GLU A 81 22.38 8.57 -16.88
C GLU A 81 22.00 7.45 -17.88
N SER A 82 22.85 6.41 -18.01
CA SER A 82 22.59 5.28 -18.93
C SER A 82 21.33 4.46 -18.60
N PHE A 83 20.72 4.68 -17.41
CA PHE A 83 19.44 4.07 -17.05
C PHE A 83 18.23 4.93 -17.40
N GLY A 84 18.45 6.10 -18.04
CA GLY A 84 17.44 7.05 -18.44
C GLY A 84 17.06 8.07 -17.35
N PHE A 85 17.51 7.86 -16.11
CA PHE A 85 17.33 8.78 -14.99
C PHE A 85 18.50 8.66 -14.02
N ASP A 86 18.93 9.79 -13.42
CA ASP A 86 20.05 9.81 -12.48
C ASP A 86 19.75 10.74 -11.29
N GLY A 87 19.60 10.17 -10.11
CA GLY A 87 19.36 10.90 -8.88
C GLY A 87 20.46 11.88 -8.50
N ASN A 88 21.71 11.65 -8.96
CA ASN A 88 22.82 12.55 -8.69
C ASN A 88 22.71 13.87 -9.47
N THR A 89 22.13 13.84 -10.67
CA THR A 89 22.15 14.97 -11.63
C THR A 89 20.79 15.54 -11.98
N CYS A 90 19.68 14.86 -11.66
CA CYS A 90 18.32 15.35 -11.97
C CYS A 90 18.04 16.71 -11.34
N GLY A 91 17.20 17.51 -11.97
CA GLY A 91 16.64 18.72 -11.35
C GLY A 91 15.73 18.34 -10.19
N VAL A 92 15.73 19.12 -9.11
CA VAL A 92 14.78 19.00 -8.02
C VAL A 92 14.14 20.35 -7.76
N MET A 93 12.82 20.42 -7.90
CA MET A 93 12.02 21.61 -7.57
C MET A 93 11.18 21.32 -6.33
N VAL A 94 11.08 22.29 -5.44
CA VAL A 94 10.30 22.18 -4.20
C VAL A 94 9.33 23.35 -4.12
N SER A 95 8.04 23.07 -3.95
CA SER A 95 6.96 24.05 -3.75
C SER A 95 6.09 23.56 -2.59
N ILE A 96 6.48 23.93 -1.37
CA ILE A 96 5.81 23.52 -0.13
C ILE A 96 5.24 24.76 0.54
N ASP A 97 3.96 24.69 0.89
CA ASP A 97 3.25 25.71 1.66
C ASP A 97 2.89 25.19 3.07
N GLU A 98 2.41 26.05 3.94
CA GLU A 98 1.84 25.65 5.22
C GLU A 98 0.41 25.11 5.05
N GLN A 99 -0.02 24.21 5.94
CA GLN A 99 -1.40 23.72 5.93
C GLN A 99 -2.40 24.86 6.14
N SER A 100 -3.54 24.82 5.40
CA SER A 100 -4.63 25.78 5.56
C SER A 100 -5.13 25.84 7.02
N PRO A 101 -5.24 27.06 7.61
CA PRO A 101 -5.78 27.23 8.97
C PRO A 101 -7.20 26.67 9.15
N ASP A 102 -8.02 26.70 8.11
CA ASP A 102 -9.38 26.20 8.16
C ASP A 102 -9.43 24.65 8.30
N ILE A 103 -8.51 23.95 7.62
CA ILE A 103 -8.37 22.49 7.75
C ILE A 103 -7.81 22.17 9.14
N ALA A 104 -6.77 22.90 9.59
CA ALA A 104 -6.14 22.69 10.89
C ALA A 104 -7.16 22.82 12.02
N GLN A 105 -8.07 23.80 11.98
CA GLN A 105 -9.10 23.99 12.99
C GLN A 105 -10.00 22.75 13.17
N GLY A 106 -10.40 22.09 12.08
CA GLY A 106 -11.25 20.90 12.12
C GLY A 106 -10.52 19.66 12.64
N VAL A 107 -9.22 19.55 12.34
CA VAL A 107 -8.37 18.44 12.80
C VAL A 107 -7.99 18.59 14.27
N ASP A 108 -7.59 19.79 14.68
CA ASP A 108 -7.07 20.04 16.04
C ASP A 108 -8.18 20.14 17.09
N THR A 109 -9.39 20.56 16.68
CA THR A 109 -10.55 20.66 17.56
C THR A 109 -11.80 20.13 16.86
N ALA A 110 -12.12 18.87 17.10
CA ALA A 110 -13.26 18.19 16.48
C ALA A 110 -14.61 18.89 16.75
N TYR A 111 -15.57 18.62 15.88
CA TYR A 111 -16.94 19.13 15.99
C TYR A 111 -17.57 18.84 17.36
N GLU A 112 -17.39 17.64 17.88
CA GLU A 112 -17.88 17.20 19.19
C GLU A 112 -17.32 18.06 20.32
N THR A 113 -16.06 18.44 20.25
CA THR A 113 -15.42 19.32 21.24
C THR A 113 -15.94 20.75 21.13
N ARG A 114 -16.07 21.28 19.91
CA ARG A 114 -16.58 22.64 19.66
C ARG A 114 -18.06 22.81 20.06
N THR A 115 -18.85 21.73 19.98
CA THR A 115 -20.30 21.74 20.35
C THR A 115 -20.55 21.32 21.79
N GLY A 116 -19.49 20.94 22.54
CA GLY A 116 -19.63 20.50 23.95
C GLY A 116 -20.24 19.10 24.08
N THR A 117 -20.21 18.28 23.01
CA THR A 117 -20.72 16.91 23.00
C THR A 117 -19.64 15.84 23.17
N SER A 118 -18.36 16.24 23.27
CA SER A 118 -17.21 15.36 23.39
C SER A 118 -17.12 14.62 24.72
N GLY A 119 -17.75 15.12 25.80
CA GLY A 119 -17.48 14.63 27.16
C GLY A 119 -16.04 14.90 27.60
N GLU A 120 -15.53 14.11 28.55
CA GLU A 120 -14.15 14.21 29.07
C GLU A 120 -13.14 13.36 28.28
N ASP A 121 -13.58 12.63 27.24
CA ASP A 121 -12.70 11.73 26.48
C ASP A 121 -11.86 12.49 25.45
N LEU A 122 -10.56 12.60 25.73
CA LEU A 122 -9.58 13.32 24.91
C LEU A 122 -9.47 12.77 23.47
N LEU A 123 -9.87 11.54 23.22
CA LEU A 123 -9.88 10.97 21.86
C LEU A 123 -10.95 11.57 20.95
N ASN A 124 -11.91 12.31 21.53
CA ASN A 124 -12.88 13.11 20.77
C ASN A 124 -12.33 14.49 20.36
N ASN A 125 -11.13 14.85 20.73
CA ASN A 125 -10.58 16.18 20.41
C ASN A 125 -10.09 16.28 18.95
N GLN A 126 -9.59 15.18 18.38
CA GLN A 126 -9.10 15.16 17.01
C GLN A 126 -10.21 14.73 16.04
N GLY A 127 -10.58 15.61 15.13
CA GLY A 127 -11.48 15.29 14.02
C GLY A 127 -10.77 14.64 12.85
N ALA A 128 -11.54 14.03 11.94
CA ALA A 128 -11.00 13.55 10.67
C ALA A 128 -10.49 14.73 9.82
N GLY A 129 -9.32 14.55 9.21
CA GLY A 129 -8.67 15.59 8.39
C GLY A 129 -9.39 15.85 7.06
N ASP A 130 -10.23 14.91 6.62
CA ASP A 130 -11.07 15.06 5.42
C ASP A 130 -12.32 14.17 5.58
N GLN A 131 -13.28 14.39 4.70
CA GLN A 131 -14.37 13.45 4.45
C GLN A 131 -13.88 12.31 3.57
N GLY A 132 -14.49 11.13 3.69
CA GLY A 132 -14.16 10.03 2.79
C GLY A 132 -14.68 8.69 3.30
N MET A 133 -14.52 7.67 2.46
CA MET A 133 -14.76 6.28 2.81
C MET A 133 -13.50 5.47 2.57
N MET A 134 -13.16 4.60 3.50
CA MET A 134 -11.96 3.76 3.45
C MET A 134 -12.37 2.30 3.58
N PHE A 135 -11.62 1.43 2.92
CA PHE A 135 -11.89 0.00 2.88
C PHE A 135 -10.71 -0.79 3.43
N GLY A 136 -11.03 -1.83 4.20
CA GLY A 136 -10.12 -2.89 4.58
C GLY A 136 -10.65 -4.22 4.09
N TYR A 137 -9.74 -5.16 3.80
CA TYR A 137 -10.11 -6.48 3.33
C TYR A 137 -9.18 -7.56 3.88
N ALA A 138 -9.71 -8.75 4.07
CA ALA A 138 -8.95 -9.96 4.35
C ALA A 138 -9.67 -11.19 3.79
N CYS A 139 -8.90 -12.21 3.41
CA CYS A 139 -9.42 -13.53 3.04
C CYS A 139 -8.40 -14.60 3.39
N ASP A 140 -8.84 -15.85 3.50
CA ASP A 140 -8.01 -16.99 3.88
C ASP A 140 -7.33 -17.70 2.68
N GLU A 141 -7.07 -16.96 1.60
CA GLU A 141 -6.38 -17.50 0.41
C GLU A 141 -4.87 -17.67 0.62
N THR A 142 -4.28 -16.89 1.53
CA THR A 142 -2.85 -16.92 1.86
C THR A 142 -2.61 -16.83 3.36
N GLU A 143 -1.41 -17.19 3.80
CA GLU A 143 -0.98 -17.08 5.21
C GLU A 143 -1.05 -15.65 5.75
N ASP A 144 -0.85 -14.66 4.87
CA ASP A 144 -0.93 -13.24 5.21
C ASP A 144 -2.38 -12.71 5.20
N LEU A 145 -3.36 -13.58 4.96
CA LEU A 145 -4.79 -13.24 4.80
C LEU A 145 -5.03 -12.20 3.70
N MET A 146 -4.33 -12.36 2.57
CA MET A 146 -4.43 -11.54 1.36
C MET A 146 -4.99 -12.34 0.19
N PRO A 147 -5.61 -11.68 -0.80
CA PRO A 147 -5.94 -12.31 -2.07
C PRO A 147 -4.69 -12.83 -2.78
N LEU A 148 -4.72 -14.09 -3.23
CA LEU A 148 -3.57 -14.77 -3.81
C LEU A 148 -2.98 -14.06 -5.05
N PRO A 149 -3.79 -13.49 -5.99
CA PRO A 149 -3.23 -12.84 -7.18
C PRO A 149 -2.34 -11.64 -6.85
N ILE A 150 -2.79 -10.72 -5.98
CA ILE A 150 -1.98 -9.55 -5.61
C ILE A 150 -0.80 -9.95 -4.72
N TRP A 151 -0.99 -10.91 -3.82
CA TRP A 151 0.07 -11.44 -2.97
C TRP A 151 1.24 -12.00 -3.79
N LEU A 152 0.94 -12.80 -4.83
CA LEU A 152 1.98 -13.34 -5.72
C LEU A 152 2.58 -12.25 -6.62
N ALA A 153 1.77 -11.33 -7.16
CA ALA A 153 2.27 -10.23 -7.98
C ALA A 153 3.27 -9.34 -7.21
N HIS A 154 3.00 -9.03 -5.94
CA HIS A 154 3.94 -8.28 -5.09
C HIS A 154 5.25 -9.03 -4.86
N ARG A 155 5.18 -10.32 -4.56
CA ARG A 155 6.38 -11.15 -4.33
C ARG A 155 7.24 -11.26 -5.59
N LEU A 156 6.63 -11.40 -6.78
CA LEU A 156 7.33 -11.38 -8.06
C LEU A 156 8.02 -10.03 -8.32
N SER A 157 7.33 -8.90 -8.10
CA SER A 157 7.91 -7.56 -8.26
C SER A 157 9.04 -7.29 -7.28
N HIS A 158 8.90 -7.73 -6.02
CA HIS A 158 9.96 -7.63 -5.02
C HIS A 158 11.18 -8.48 -5.41
N ARG A 159 10.95 -9.72 -5.85
CA ARG A 159 12.02 -10.63 -6.28
C ARG A 159 12.78 -10.11 -7.49
N LEU A 160 12.12 -9.44 -8.44
CA LEU A 160 12.80 -8.75 -9.55
C LEU A 160 13.83 -7.72 -9.04
N ALA A 161 13.46 -6.92 -8.06
CA ALA A 161 14.38 -5.96 -7.46
C ALA A 161 15.51 -6.64 -6.68
N GLU A 162 15.22 -7.72 -5.95
CA GLU A 162 16.22 -8.49 -5.22
C GLU A 162 17.30 -9.09 -6.14
N VAL A 163 16.89 -9.82 -7.20
CA VAL A 163 17.84 -10.46 -8.13
C VAL A 163 18.67 -9.43 -8.88
N ARG A 164 18.12 -8.27 -9.17
CA ARG A 164 18.85 -7.13 -9.74
C ARG A 164 19.89 -6.58 -8.76
N LYS A 165 19.46 -6.21 -7.55
CA LYS A 165 20.33 -5.61 -6.52
C LYS A 165 21.41 -6.57 -6.03
N ALA A 166 21.11 -7.85 -5.96
CA ALA A 166 22.09 -8.89 -5.60
C ALA A 166 23.06 -9.25 -6.74
N GLY A 167 22.88 -8.70 -7.95
CA GLY A 167 23.72 -8.99 -9.11
C GLY A 167 23.56 -10.41 -9.67
N ILE A 168 22.45 -11.09 -9.34
CA ILE A 168 22.10 -12.41 -9.92
C ILE A 168 21.74 -12.22 -11.38
N LEU A 169 20.89 -11.22 -11.67
CA LEU A 169 20.53 -10.80 -13.03
C LEU A 169 20.97 -9.34 -13.24
N PRO A 170 22.28 -9.10 -13.47
CA PRO A 170 22.87 -7.75 -13.46
C PRO A 170 22.46 -6.88 -14.65
N TYR A 171 21.88 -7.47 -15.68
CA TYR A 171 21.37 -6.76 -16.85
C TYR A 171 19.98 -6.15 -16.62
N LEU A 172 19.26 -6.52 -15.55
CA LEU A 172 17.98 -5.91 -15.19
C LEU A 172 18.18 -4.47 -14.72
N ARG A 173 17.19 -3.64 -15.02
CA ARG A 173 17.10 -2.24 -14.60
C ARG A 173 15.93 -2.05 -13.61
N PRO A 174 15.81 -0.87 -12.96
CA PRO A 174 14.89 -0.72 -11.83
C PRO A 174 13.41 -0.85 -12.17
N ASP A 175 12.96 -0.44 -13.38
CA ASP A 175 11.55 -0.43 -13.76
C ASP A 175 11.05 -1.83 -14.13
N GLY A 176 9.85 -2.16 -13.68
CA GLY A 176 9.22 -3.43 -14.01
C GLY A 176 7.79 -3.53 -13.48
N LYS A 177 7.04 -4.42 -14.11
CA LYS A 177 5.64 -4.75 -13.77
C LYS A 177 5.47 -6.25 -13.75
N THR A 178 4.60 -6.73 -12.88
CA THR A 178 4.17 -8.13 -12.83
C THR A 178 2.65 -8.19 -12.85
N GLN A 179 2.11 -9.20 -13.50
CA GLN A 179 0.68 -9.47 -13.52
C GLN A 179 0.46 -10.96 -13.38
N VAL A 180 -0.51 -11.34 -12.56
CA VAL A 180 -0.81 -12.74 -12.25
C VAL A 180 -2.30 -12.97 -12.44
N THR A 181 -2.63 -14.05 -13.13
CA THR A 181 -4.01 -14.45 -13.41
C THR A 181 -4.28 -15.84 -12.85
N PHE A 182 -5.34 -15.97 -12.08
CA PHE A 182 -5.84 -17.24 -11.55
C PHE A 182 -7.25 -17.54 -12.07
N ASP A 183 -7.52 -18.83 -12.31
CA ASP A 183 -8.88 -19.33 -12.42
C ASP A 183 -9.44 -19.59 -11.02
N TYR A 184 -10.68 -19.21 -10.81
CA TYR A 184 -11.42 -19.35 -9.55
C TYR A 184 -12.64 -20.26 -9.73
N GLU A 185 -12.91 -21.12 -8.74
CA GLU A 185 -14.13 -21.89 -8.61
C GLU A 185 -14.73 -21.65 -7.22
N ASP A 186 -16.02 -21.26 -7.19
CA ASP A 186 -16.77 -20.99 -5.95
C ASP A 186 -16.02 -20.08 -4.97
N GLY A 187 -15.36 -19.05 -5.51
CA GLY A 187 -14.65 -18.02 -4.74
C GLY A 187 -13.25 -18.44 -4.25
N ARG A 188 -12.72 -19.59 -4.72
CA ARG A 188 -11.38 -20.08 -4.37
C ARG A 188 -10.47 -20.13 -5.61
N PRO A 189 -9.20 -19.76 -5.50
CA PRO A 189 -8.24 -19.93 -6.58
C PRO A 189 -7.94 -21.42 -6.77
N VAL A 190 -8.05 -21.91 -8.00
CA VAL A 190 -7.89 -23.34 -8.32
C VAL A 190 -6.78 -23.62 -9.33
N ARG A 191 -6.33 -22.60 -10.09
CA ARG A 191 -5.28 -22.75 -11.08
C ARG A 191 -4.57 -21.44 -11.35
N LEU A 192 -3.23 -21.49 -11.39
CA LEU A 192 -2.40 -20.40 -11.92
C LEU A 192 -2.45 -20.48 -13.46
N LYS A 193 -3.02 -19.44 -14.09
CA LYS A 193 -3.26 -19.43 -15.52
C LYS A 193 -2.19 -18.70 -16.32
N THR A 194 -1.81 -17.48 -15.87
CA THR A 194 -0.85 -16.64 -16.60
C THR A 194 0.04 -15.89 -15.61
N VAL A 195 1.31 -15.80 -15.93
CA VAL A 195 2.28 -14.90 -15.29
C VAL A 195 2.88 -14.01 -16.37
N LEU A 196 2.68 -12.69 -16.24
CA LEU A 196 3.28 -11.69 -17.11
C LEU A 196 4.32 -10.89 -16.32
N ILE A 197 5.54 -10.78 -16.86
CA ILE A 197 6.59 -9.89 -16.34
C ILE A 197 7.05 -8.97 -17.46
N SER A 198 6.94 -7.65 -17.23
CA SER A 198 7.58 -6.64 -18.04
C SER A 198 8.70 -6.00 -17.21
N THR A 199 9.95 -6.15 -17.63
CA THR A 199 11.09 -5.66 -16.88
C THR A 199 12.08 -4.93 -17.77
N GLN A 200 12.52 -3.76 -17.31
CA GLN A 200 13.54 -2.96 -17.98
C GLN A 200 14.88 -3.70 -17.93
N HIS A 201 15.61 -3.70 -19.03
CA HIS A 201 16.88 -4.41 -19.18
C HIS A 201 17.91 -3.63 -20.00
N GLN A 202 19.14 -4.11 -19.97
CA GLN A 202 20.24 -3.60 -20.77
C GLN A 202 19.91 -3.76 -22.28
N PRO A 203 20.31 -2.79 -23.14
CA PRO A 203 20.12 -2.90 -24.57
C PRO A 203 20.75 -4.13 -25.22
N GLY A 204 20.10 -4.61 -26.29
CA GLY A 204 20.63 -5.68 -27.15
C GLY A 204 20.45 -7.09 -26.62
N LEU A 205 19.58 -7.30 -25.60
CA LEU A 205 19.28 -8.63 -25.07
C LEU A 205 17.95 -9.15 -25.66
N ASP A 206 17.91 -10.45 -25.91
CA ASP A 206 16.74 -11.13 -26.41
C ASP A 206 15.83 -11.60 -25.27
N ALA A 207 14.55 -11.22 -25.32
CA ALA A 207 13.61 -11.50 -24.26
C ALA A 207 13.25 -12.97 -24.14
N GLU A 208 13.12 -13.69 -25.26
CA GLU A 208 12.67 -15.09 -25.26
C GLU A 208 13.80 -16.08 -24.95
N THR A 209 15.01 -15.83 -25.45
CA THR A 209 16.12 -16.77 -25.36
C THR A 209 17.02 -16.55 -24.14
N LEU A 210 17.01 -15.36 -23.55
CA LEU A 210 17.82 -15.05 -22.37
C LEU A 210 16.95 -14.65 -21.16
N ILE A 211 16.18 -13.56 -21.30
CA ILE A 211 15.51 -12.96 -20.13
C ILE A 211 14.42 -13.88 -19.56
N LYS A 212 13.62 -14.50 -20.41
CA LYS A 212 12.52 -15.36 -19.97
C LYS A 212 12.99 -16.61 -19.23
N PRO A 213 13.98 -17.40 -19.72
CA PRO A 213 14.52 -18.52 -18.95
C PRO A 213 15.08 -18.11 -17.59
N ASP A 214 15.82 -17.02 -17.52
CA ASP A 214 16.41 -16.50 -16.28
C ASP A 214 15.33 -16.07 -15.28
N LEU A 215 14.27 -15.40 -15.76
CA LEU A 215 13.13 -15.00 -14.90
C LEU A 215 12.32 -16.21 -14.42
N ILE A 216 12.16 -17.24 -15.24
CA ILE A 216 11.51 -18.48 -14.79
C ILE A 216 12.32 -19.10 -13.64
N GLU A 217 13.62 -19.26 -13.79
CA GLU A 217 14.49 -19.91 -12.81
C GLU A 217 14.64 -19.09 -11.51
N HIS A 218 14.91 -17.78 -11.64
CA HIS A 218 15.33 -16.97 -10.49
C HIS A 218 14.21 -16.16 -9.84
N VAL A 219 13.07 -15.98 -10.53
CA VAL A 219 11.97 -15.12 -10.06
C VAL A 219 10.67 -15.91 -9.92
N ILE A 220 10.22 -16.65 -10.94
CA ILE A 220 8.87 -17.26 -10.95
C ILE A 220 8.86 -18.54 -10.13
N GLN A 221 9.66 -19.54 -10.51
CA GLN A 221 9.66 -20.86 -9.87
C GLN A 221 9.86 -20.83 -8.35
N PRO A 222 10.75 -20.00 -7.78
CA PRO A 222 10.92 -19.94 -6.33
C PRO A 222 9.72 -19.41 -5.55
N LEU A 223 8.76 -18.74 -6.21
CA LEU A 223 7.67 -18.03 -5.57
C LEU A 223 6.28 -18.59 -5.84
N VAL A 224 6.13 -19.45 -6.88
CA VAL A 224 4.85 -20.11 -7.14
C VAL A 224 4.54 -21.06 -5.98
N PRO A 225 3.35 -20.89 -5.31
CA PRO A 225 2.98 -21.77 -4.21
C PRO A 225 2.91 -23.23 -4.63
N ALA A 226 3.31 -24.15 -3.77
CA ALA A 226 3.38 -25.58 -4.07
C ALA A 226 2.08 -26.19 -4.61
N ALA A 227 0.93 -25.67 -4.19
CA ALA A 227 -0.39 -26.09 -4.68
C ALA A 227 -0.62 -25.82 -6.18
N PHE A 228 0.17 -24.94 -6.80
CA PHE A 228 0.07 -24.51 -8.19
C PHE A 228 1.35 -24.81 -9.00
N ALA A 229 2.29 -25.55 -8.43
CA ALA A 229 3.60 -25.82 -9.05
C ALA A 229 3.48 -26.64 -10.36
N ASP A 230 2.44 -27.47 -10.47
CA ASP A 230 2.20 -28.34 -11.62
C ASP A 230 1.23 -27.74 -12.67
N ASP A 231 0.82 -26.46 -12.51
CA ASP A 231 -0.21 -25.82 -13.35
C ASP A 231 0.33 -25.44 -14.70
N ASP A 232 1.43 -25.52 -15.16
CA ASP A 232 1.96 -25.08 -16.48
C ASP A 232 1.31 -23.77 -16.99
N PRO A 233 1.53 -22.65 -16.27
CA PRO A 233 0.93 -21.37 -16.65
C PRO A 233 1.55 -20.79 -17.92
N GLU A 234 0.77 -20.01 -18.68
CA GLU A 234 1.31 -19.19 -19.75
C GLU A 234 2.25 -18.13 -19.18
N ILE A 235 3.54 -18.18 -19.54
CA ILE A 235 4.54 -17.21 -19.08
C ILE A 235 4.87 -16.25 -20.23
N LEU A 236 4.56 -14.96 -20.00
CA LEU A 236 4.83 -13.86 -20.92
C LEU A 236 5.91 -12.95 -20.33
N VAL A 237 6.97 -12.70 -21.09
CA VAL A 237 8.05 -11.79 -20.68
C VAL A 237 8.28 -10.78 -21.79
N ASN A 238 8.18 -9.48 -21.42
CA ASN A 238 8.35 -8.36 -22.36
C ASN A 238 7.64 -8.59 -23.71
N PRO A 239 6.32 -8.84 -23.75
CA PRO A 239 5.63 -9.26 -24.97
C PRO A 239 5.67 -8.21 -26.10
N THR A 240 6.13 -6.99 -25.83
CA THR A 240 6.43 -5.97 -26.83
C THR A 240 7.75 -6.20 -27.55
N GLY A 241 8.54 -7.19 -27.12
CA GLY A 241 9.86 -7.55 -27.65
C GLY A 241 11.04 -6.97 -26.88
N THR A 242 11.00 -5.68 -26.50
CA THR A 242 12.07 -5.01 -25.75
C THR A 242 11.50 -4.09 -24.68
N PHE A 243 12.27 -3.88 -23.58
CA PHE A 243 11.99 -2.86 -22.58
C PHE A 243 13.30 -2.24 -22.10
N GLU A 244 13.95 -1.49 -23.00
CA GLU A 244 15.24 -0.83 -22.75
C GLU A 244 15.08 0.55 -22.13
N LEU A 245 14.06 1.32 -22.56
CA LEU A 245 13.70 2.62 -22.00
C LEU A 245 12.62 2.44 -20.95
N GLY A 246 12.86 2.91 -19.75
CA GLY A 246 11.94 2.80 -18.62
C GLY A 246 12.15 3.93 -17.61
N GLY A 247 11.44 3.82 -16.47
CA GLY A 247 11.49 4.81 -15.42
C GLY A 247 10.92 6.18 -15.85
N PRO A 248 11.25 7.26 -15.14
CA PRO A 248 10.75 8.62 -15.44
C PRO A 248 11.11 9.16 -16.82
N HIS A 249 12.03 8.51 -17.53
CA HIS A 249 12.35 8.86 -18.93
C HIS A 249 11.27 8.39 -19.90
N ALA A 250 10.65 7.23 -19.62
CA ALA A 250 9.64 6.64 -20.48
C ALA A 250 8.22 7.10 -20.13
N ASP A 251 7.93 7.26 -18.85
CA ASP A 251 6.60 7.63 -18.36
C ASP A 251 6.70 8.51 -17.11
N THR A 252 5.77 9.46 -16.98
CA THR A 252 5.71 10.38 -15.84
C THR A 252 5.17 9.63 -14.61
N GLY A 253 5.85 9.78 -13.46
CA GLY A 253 5.41 9.26 -12.17
C GLY A 253 4.73 10.32 -11.32
N LEU A 254 3.71 9.90 -10.57
CA LEU A 254 2.99 10.75 -9.61
C LEU A 254 2.65 9.95 -8.36
N THR A 255 2.75 10.60 -7.20
CA THR A 255 2.29 10.04 -5.92
C THR A 255 0.81 9.67 -5.99
N GLY A 256 0.46 8.49 -5.51
CA GLY A 256 -0.93 8.05 -5.39
C GLY A 256 -1.59 7.58 -6.67
N ARG A 257 -0.83 7.18 -7.70
CA ARG A 257 -1.36 6.63 -8.96
C ARG A 257 -1.33 5.09 -9.04
N LYS A 258 -0.99 4.40 -7.95
CA LYS A 258 -0.98 2.93 -7.86
C LYS A 258 -1.81 2.41 -6.68
N ILE A 259 -2.93 3.10 -6.38
CA ILE A 259 -3.76 2.84 -5.19
C ILE A 259 -4.34 1.42 -5.13
N ILE A 260 -4.59 0.79 -6.27
CA ILE A 260 -5.07 -0.60 -6.33
C ILE A 260 -3.93 -1.59 -6.08
N VAL A 261 -2.73 -1.30 -6.59
CA VAL A 261 -1.49 -2.05 -6.28
C VAL A 261 -1.16 -1.90 -4.79
N ASP A 262 -1.34 -0.72 -4.22
CA ASP A 262 -1.06 -0.45 -2.80
C ASP A 262 -1.97 -1.22 -1.85
N THR A 263 -3.13 -1.68 -2.31
CA THR A 263 -4.17 -2.31 -1.51
C THR A 263 -4.38 -3.79 -1.84
N TYR A 264 -5.46 -4.14 -2.55
CA TYR A 264 -5.88 -5.54 -2.70
C TYR A 264 -5.94 -6.03 -4.15
N GLY A 265 -5.32 -5.31 -5.09
CA GLY A 265 -5.22 -5.72 -6.49
C GLY A 265 -6.57 -5.86 -7.21
N GLY A 266 -7.59 -5.12 -6.77
CA GLY A 266 -8.94 -5.14 -7.33
C GLY A 266 -9.91 -6.13 -6.68
N MET A 267 -9.47 -6.93 -5.68
CA MET A 267 -10.36 -7.89 -5.01
C MET A 267 -11.35 -7.20 -4.06
N ALA A 268 -10.98 -6.07 -3.48
CA ALA A 268 -11.81 -5.26 -2.61
C ALA A 268 -12.21 -3.93 -3.27
N ARG A 269 -13.24 -3.29 -2.73
CA ARG A 269 -13.59 -1.90 -3.06
C ARG A 269 -12.46 -0.97 -2.62
N HIS A 270 -12.44 0.25 -3.18
CA HIS A 270 -11.49 1.28 -2.83
C HIS A 270 -12.18 2.64 -2.73
N GLY A 271 -11.85 3.42 -1.71
CA GLY A 271 -12.45 4.75 -1.48
C GLY A 271 -11.85 5.88 -2.34
N GLY A 272 -10.73 5.63 -3.02
CA GLY A 272 -10.06 6.59 -3.90
C GLY A 272 -8.90 7.34 -3.23
N GLY A 273 -8.76 7.30 -1.90
CA GLY A 273 -7.67 7.98 -1.18
C GLY A 273 -6.30 7.31 -1.38
N ALA A 274 -5.28 8.09 -1.74
CA ALA A 274 -3.90 7.66 -1.78
C ALA A 274 -3.28 7.69 -0.37
N PHE A 275 -2.24 6.86 -0.14
CA PHE A 275 -1.56 6.74 1.16
C PHE A 275 -0.28 7.55 1.25
N SER A 276 0.64 7.35 0.30
CA SER A 276 1.99 7.92 0.35
C SER A 276 1.98 9.44 0.43
N GLY A 277 2.91 9.98 1.20
CA GLY A 277 3.04 11.41 1.45
C GLY A 277 2.09 11.99 2.50
N LYS A 278 1.19 11.20 3.06
CA LYS A 278 0.21 11.62 4.07
C LYS A 278 0.61 11.15 5.46
N ASP A 279 0.68 12.08 6.43
CA ASP A 279 0.84 11.75 7.85
C ASP A 279 -0.41 11.06 8.42
N PRO A 280 -0.33 10.38 9.59
CA PRO A 280 -1.42 9.56 10.11
C PRO A 280 -2.67 10.33 10.57
N SER A 281 -2.69 11.65 10.56
CA SER A 281 -3.91 12.44 10.78
C SER A 281 -4.87 12.36 9.60
N LYS A 282 -4.37 12.01 8.43
CA LYS A 282 -5.17 11.82 7.21
C LYS A 282 -5.81 10.44 7.25
N VAL A 283 -7.13 10.40 7.40
CA VAL A 283 -7.92 9.17 7.51
C VAL A 283 -7.85 8.29 6.25
N ASP A 284 -7.57 8.86 5.08
CA ASP A 284 -7.30 8.08 3.86
C ASP A 284 -6.29 6.97 4.12
N ARG A 285 -5.23 7.28 4.87
CA ARG A 285 -4.19 6.33 5.23
C ARG A 285 -4.50 5.59 6.52
N SER A 286 -4.67 6.29 7.62
CA SER A 286 -4.81 5.69 8.95
C SER A 286 -6.05 4.83 9.09
N ALA A 287 -7.18 5.26 8.56
CA ALA A 287 -8.42 4.50 8.63
C ALA A 287 -8.45 3.31 7.65
N ALA A 288 -7.79 3.39 6.50
CA ALA A 288 -7.59 2.23 5.62
C ALA A 288 -6.74 1.15 6.32
N TYR A 289 -5.69 1.54 7.06
CA TYR A 289 -4.90 0.62 7.87
C TYR A 289 -5.72 0.01 9.01
N ALA A 290 -6.53 0.82 9.70
CA ALA A 290 -7.44 0.32 10.75
C ALA A 290 -8.50 -0.62 10.19
N ALA A 291 -9.08 -0.33 9.03
CA ALA A 291 -10.05 -1.20 8.37
C ALA A 291 -9.42 -2.54 7.95
N ARG A 292 -8.16 -2.55 7.46
CA ARG A 292 -7.39 -3.78 7.23
C ARG A 292 -7.19 -4.55 8.53
N TRP A 293 -6.79 -3.89 9.60
CA TRP A 293 -6.59 -4.48 10.92
C TRP A 293 -7.85 -5.16 11.42
N VAL A 294 -9.01 -4.51 11.31
CA VAL A 294 -10.32 -5.10 11.67
C VAL A 294 -10.64 -6.31 10.79
N ALA A 295 -10.59 -6.17 9.46
CA ALA A 295 -10.90 -7.25 8.53
C ALA A 295 -10.03 -8.49 8.79
N LYS A 296 -8.74 -8.29 9.10
CA LYS A 296 -7.80 -9.35 9.44
C LYS A 296 -8.20 -10.09 10.71
N HIS A 297 -8.69 -9.39 11.74
CA HIS A 297 -9.18 -10.03 12.96
C HIS A 297 -10.44 -10.86 12.72
N VAL A 298 -11.37 -10.39 11.89
CA VAL A 298 -12.58 -11.16 11.53
C VAL A 298 -12.20 -12.49 10.89
N VAL A 299 -11.28 -12.49 9.92
CA VAL A 299 -10.86 -13.74 9.26
C VAL A 299 -9.99 -14.60 10.18
N ALA A 300 -9.04 -14.02 10.89
CA ALA A 300 -8.16 -14.74 11.82
C ALA A 300 -8.92 -15.40 12.98
N SER A 301 -10.06 -14.83 13.40
CA SER A 301 -10.93 -15.44 14.43
C SER A 301 -11.71 -16.66 13.93
N SER A 302 -11.70 -16.93 12.62
CA SER A 302 -12.54 -17.90 11.92
C SER A 302 -14.04 -17.55 11.93
N ALA A 303 -14.39 -16.28 12.19
CA ALA A 303 -15.77 -15.81 12.12
C ALA A 303 -16.28 -15.73 10.66
N ALA A 304 -15.37 -15.55 9.71
CA ALA A 304 -15.64 -15.64 8.27
C ALA A 304 -14.35 -16.04 7.53
N THR A 305 -14.46 -16.54 6.30
CA THR A 305 -13.29 -16.79 5.45
C THR A 305 -12.94 -15.59 4.57
N ARG A 306 -13.79 -14.54 4.57
CA ARG A 306 -13.66 -13.35 3.76
C ARG A 306 -14.37 -12.19 4.46
N CYS A 307 -13.70 -11.04 4.53
CA CYS A 307 -14.26 -9.86 5.18
C CYS A 307 -13.80 -8.58 4.48
N GLU A 308 -14.76 -7.69 4.21
CA GLU A 308 -14.52 -6.32 3.80
C GLU A 308 -15.11 -5.37 4.85
N VAL A 309 -14.35 -4.38 5.26
CA VAL A 309 -14.78 -3.34 6.20
C VAL A 309 -14.77 -2.01 5.49
N GLN A 310 -15.91 -1.32 5.49
CA GLN A 310 -16.00 0.09 5.08
C GLN A 310 -16.14 0.96 6.33
N VAL A 311 -15.35 2.01 6.42
CA VAL A 311 -15.51 3.07 7.40
C VAL A 311 -15.57 4.41 6.68
N ALA A 312 -16.47 5.31 7.10
CA ALA A 312 -16.60 6.63 6.51
C ALA A 312 -16.56 7.74 7.57
N TYR A 313 -15.99 8.89 7.18
CA TYR A 313 -15.82 10.07 8.03
C TYR A 313 -16.38 11.32 7.37
N ALA A 314 -16.78 12.27 8.20
CA ALA A 314 -17.01 13.66 7.82
C ALA A 314 -15.82 14.51 8.31
N ILE A 315 -15.41 15.50 7.52
CA ILE A 315 -14.32 16.40 7.89
C ILE A 315 -14.59 17.08 9.24
N GLY A 316 -13.59 17.10 10.11
CA GLY A 316 -13.66 17.72 11.43
C GLY A 316 -14.50 16.98 12.46
N VAL A 317 -15.03 15.77 12.15
CA VAL A 317 -15.81 14.93 13.08
C VAL A 317 -14.93 13.79 13.57
N ALA A 318 -14.92 13.51 14.87
CA ALA A 318 -14.10 12.46 15.46
C ALA A 318 -14.70 11.06 15.24
N ARG A 319 -16.01 10.90 15.33
CA ARG A 319 -16.65 9.59 15.19
C ARG A 319 -16.90 9.26 13.72
N PRO A 320 -16.67 7.99 13.29
CA PRO A 320 -17.11 7.55 11.98
C PRO A 320 -18.61 7.79 11.78
N VAL A 321 -19.01 8.24 10.60
CA VAL A 321 -20.43 8.43 10.22
C VAL A 321 -21.07 7.11 9.80
N SER A 322 -20.29 6.13 9.37
CA SER A 322 -20.77 4.78 9.09
C SER A 322 -19.67 3.73 9.24
N LEU A 323 -20.09 2.51 9.57
CA LEU A 323 -19.27 1.30 9.59
C LEU A 323 -20.10 0.18 8.96
N LEU A 324 -19.53 -0.49 7.95
CA LEU A 324 -20.10 -1.69 7.34
C LEU A 324 -19.08 -2.81 7.43
N VAL A 325 -19.52 -3.99 7.87
CA VAL A 325 -18.74 -5.23 7.84
C VAL A 325 -19.47 -6.21 6.94
N GLU A 326 -18.84 -6.59 5.82
CA GLU A 326 -19.39 -7.47 4.80
C GLU A 326 -18.57 -8.77 4.76
N THR A 327 -19.23 -9.91 4.93
CA THR A 327 -18.60 -11.24 4.97
C THR A 327 -18.91 -12.08 3.74
N PHE A 328 -19.67 -11.55 2.79
CA PHE A 328 -19.99 -12.19 1.50
C PHE A 328 -20.63 -13.58 1.63
N GLY A 329 -21.38 -13.82 2.70
CA GLY A 329 -22.02 -15.12 2.96
C GLY A 329 -21.04 -16.22 3.39
N THR A 330 -19.86 -15.85 3.89
CA THR A 330 -18.84 -16.80 4.37
C THR A 330 -18.74 -16.87 5.90
N GLU A 331 -19.59 -16.16 6.59
CA GLU A 331 -19.64 -16.11 8.04
C GLU A 331 -20.00 -17.47 8.68
N THR A 332 -19.40 -17.74 9.83
CA THR A 332 -19.68 -18.91 10.67
C THR A 332 -20.52 -18.54 11.90
N VAL A 333 -20.68 -17.25 12.14
CA VAL A 333 -21.49 -16.65 13.22
C VAL A 333 -22.37 -15.56 12.65
N ASP A 334 -23.39 -15.15 13.39
CA ASP A 334 -24.33 -14.10 12.98
C ASP A 334 -23.60 -12.80 12.55
N PRO A 335 -23.81 -12.27 11.35
CA PRO A 335 -23.19 -11.03 10.87
C PRO A 335 -23.44 -9.82 11.79
N GLU A 336 -24.59 -9.73 12.43
CA GLU A 336 -24.89 -8.65 13.37
C GLU A 336 -23.98 -8.74 14.61
N LYS A 337 -23.67 -9.95 15.07
CA LYS A 337 -22.69 -10.15 16.16
C LYS A 337 -21.28 -9.76 15.75
N ILE A 338 -20.87 -10.05 14.49
CA ILE A 338 -19.55 -9.64 14.00
C ILE A 338 -19.46 -8.11 14.02
N THR A 339 -20.47 -7.43 13.49
CA THR A 339 -20.50 -5.95 13.47
C THR A 339 -20.50 -5.37 14.88
N ALA A 340 -21.26 -5.94 15.81
CA ALA A 340 -21.29 -5.50 17.20
C ALA A 340 -19.93 -5.69 17.90
N ALA A 341 -19.29 -6.85 17.71
CA ALA A 341 -17.97 -7.14 18.26
C ALA A 341 -16.89 -6.21 17.69
N VAL A 342 -16.97 -5.84 16.41
CA VAL A 342 -16.08 -4.83 15.82
C VAL A 342 -16.24 -3.49 16.54
N GLY A 343 -17.47 -3.03 16.77
CA GLY A 343 -17.74 -1.77 17.48
C GLY A 343 -17.32 -1.79 18.95
N GLU A 344 -17.31 -2.96 19.60
CA GLU A 344 -16.88 -3.14 20.99
C GLU A 344 -15.34 -3.14 21.13
N VAL A 345 -14.65 -3.83 20.22
CA VAL A 345 -13.21 -4.11 20.35
C VAL A 345 -12.35 -3.03 19.70
N PHE A 346 -12.84 -2.36 18.64
CA PHE A 346 -12.06 -1.42 17.86
C PHE A 346 -12.63 -0.01 17.93
N ASP A 347 -11.81 0.92 18.43
CA ASP A 347 -12.11 2.35 18.39
C ASP A 347 -11.59 2.95 17.09
N LEU A 348 -12.50 3.29 16.19
CA LEU A 348 -12.17 3.80 14.86
C LEU A 348 -12.15 5.33 14.78
N ARG A 349 -12.09 6.05 15.90
CA ARG A 349 -11.83 7.49 15.91
C ARG A 349 -10.38 7.77 15.48
N PRO A 350 -10.09 8.84 14.71
CA PRO A 350 -8.74 9.12 14.19
C PRO A 350 -7.64 9.08 15.25
N ALA A 351 -7.85 9.73 16.41
CA ALA A 351 -6.87 9.73 17.50
C ALA A 351 -6.64 8.31 18.09
N ALA A 352 -7.70 7.51 18.19
CA ALA A 352 -7.61 6.14 18.69
C ALA A 352 -6.83 5.24 17.71
N ILE A 353 -7.09 5.37 16.43
CA ILE A 353 -6.36 4.63 15.38
C ILE A 353 -4.87 4.93 15.45
N VAL A 354 -4.51 6.21 15.50
CA VAL A 354 -3.10 6.65 15.58
C VAL A 354 -2.40 6.09 16.81
N ARG A 355 -3.08 6.08 17.97
CA ARG A 355 -2.58 5.49 19.22
C ARG A 355 -2.45 3.98 19.14
N ASP A 356 -3.52 3.29 18.74
CA ASP A 356 -3.63 1.83 18.81
C ASP A 356 -2.71 1.12 17.80
N LEU A 357 -2.48 1.75 16.65
CA LEU A 357 -1.56 1.27 15.63
C LEU A 357 -0.17 1.92 15.70
N ASP A 358 0.07 2.81 16.70
CA ASP A 358 1.36 3.49 16.90
C ASP A 358 1.95 4.10 15.62
N LEU A 359 1.13 4.94 14.94
CA LEU A 359 1.41 5.44 13.60
C LEU A 359 2.34 6.66 13.55
N ARG A 360 2.75 7.26 14.68
CA ARG A 360 3.62 8.44 14.71
C ARG A 360 5.11 8.09 14.63
N ARG A 361 5.46 7.07 13.87
CA ARG A 361 6.82 6.58 13.70
C ARG A 361 7.28 6.71 12.24
N PRO A 362 8.58 6.83 11.96
CA PRO A 362 9.12 6.87 10.60
C PRO A 362 9.14 5.45 9.98
N ILE A 363 8.00 4.96 9.55
CA ILE A 363 7.80 3.59 9.04
C ILE A 363 7.28 3.54 7.59
N TYR A 364 6.99 4.70 7.00
CA TYR A 364 6.16 4.82 5.81
C TYR A 364 6.88 4.57 4.49
N ARG A 365 8.15 4.98 4.34
CA ARG A 365 8.92 4.71 3.12
C ARG A 365 8.92 3.22 2.74
N ARG A 366 8.97 2.34 3.73
CA ARG A 366 8.96 0.88 3.50
C ARG A 366 7.61 0.36 2.99
N THR A 367 6.52 1.07 3.20
CA THR A 367 5.19 0.70 2.68
C THR A 367 5.00 1.11 1.22
N ALA A 368 5.76 2.08 0.74
CA ALA A 368 5.54 2.75 -0.53
C ALA A 368 5.84 1.89 -1.78
N ALA A 369 6.32 0.66 -1.62
CA ALA A 369 6.49 -0.32 -2.68
C ALA A 369 6.08 -1.71 -2.20
N TYR A 370 5.58 -2.54 -3.13
CA TYR A 370 5.18 -3.94 -2.89
C TYR A 370 3.96 -4.11 -1.98
N GLY A 371 3.05 -3.12 -1.96
CA GLY A 371 1.81 -3.11 -1.19
C GLY A 371 1.96 -2.70 0.27
N HIS A 372 0.90 -2.11 0.81
CA HIS A 372 0.82 -1.67 2.21
C HIS A 372 0.32 -2.77 3.13
N PHE A 373 -0.26 -3.84 2.57
CA PHE A 373 -0.91 -4.93 3.30
C PHE A 373 -0.29 -6.30 2.97
N GLY A 374 -0.52 -7.28 3.86
CA GLY A 374 0.03 -8.63 3.68
C GLY A 374 1.53 -8.71 3.92
N ARG A 375 2.05 -7.93 4.85
CA ARG A 375 3.48 -7.82 5.17
C ARG A 375 3.75 -8.25 6.60
N SER A 376 4.83 -9.02 6.80
CA SER A 376 5.26 -9.53 8.12
C SER A 376 6.22 -8.61 8.87
N ASP A 377 6.43 -7.39 8.41
CA ASP A 377 7.24 -6.39 9.09
C ASP A 377 6.68 -6.10 10.49
N LYS A 378 7.52 -6.20 11.52
CA LYS A 378 7.13 -5.96 12.93
C LYS A 378 6.59 -4.54 13.20
N ASP A 379 6.94 -3.58 12.34
CA ASP A 379 6.53 -2.18 12.48
C ASP A 379 5.16 -1.91 11.82
N PHE A 380 4.64 -2.83 11.02
CA PHE A 380 3.34 -2.70 10.36
C PHE A 380 2.24 -3.27 11.26
N THR A 381 1.91 -2.49 12.29
CA THR A 381 1.03 -2.89 13.39
C THR A 381 -0.38 -3.26 12.96
N TRP A 382 -0.85 -2.74 11.82
CA TRP A 382 -2.15 -3.10 11.22
C TRP A 382 -2.20 -4.54 10.68
N GLU A 383 -1.06 -5.20 10.56
CA GLU A 383 -0.97 -6.62 10.21
C GLU A 383 -0.95 -7.55 11.43
N HIS A 384 -0.84 -7.00 12.65
CA HIS A 384 -0.82 -7.80 13.86
C HIS A 384 -2.25 -8.09 14.36
N THR A 385 -2.48 -9.31 14.82
CA THR A 385 -3.77 -9.74 15.40
C THR A 385 -3.79 -9.62 16.93
N THR A 386 -3.34 -8.48 17.45
CA THR A 386 -3.13 -8.25 18.89
C THR A 386 -4.41 -8.26 19.74
N ARG A 387 -5.58 -8.10 19.13
CA ARG A 387 -6.89 -8.12 19.79
C ARG A 387 -7.70 -9.39 19.51
N LEU A 388 -7.07 -10.45 18.98
CA LEU A 388 -7.76 -11.65 18.53
C LEU A 388 -8.56 -12.32 19.66
N ASP A 389 -7.95 -12.47 20.85
CA ASP A 389 -8.62 -13.10 21.99
C ASP A 389 -9.82 -12.27 22.48
N ALA A 390 -9.66 -10.95 22.56
CA ALA A 390 -10.75 -10.05 22.92
C ALA A 390 -11.89 -10.11 21.90
N PHE A 391 -11.54 -10.15 20.60
CA PHE A 391 -12.51 -10.23 19.52
C PHE A 391 -13.26 -11.57 19.53
N ARG A 392 -12.56 -12.69 19.71
CA ARG A 392 -13.18 -14.02 19.87
C ARG A 392 -14.12 -14.06 21.07
N SER A 393 -13.70 -13.49 22.21
CA SER A 393 -14.53 -13.40 23.40
C SER A 393 -15.82 -12.60 23.15
N ALA A 394 -15.73 -11.47 22.46
CA ALA A 394 -16.90 -10.65 22.08
C ALA A 394 -17.86 -11.41 21.13
N LEU A 395 -17.35 -12.30 20.29
CA LEU A 395 -18.15 -13.19 19.43
C LEU A 395 -18.74 -14.40 20.18
N GLY A 396 -18.22 -14.75 21.35
CA GLY A 396 -18.57 -15.96 22.09
C GLY A 396 -17.91 -17.23 21.51
N LEU A 397 -16.72 -17.09 20.92
CA LEU A 397 -15.93 -18.17 20.32
C LEU A 397 -14.81 -18.64 21.26
#